data_8ccbbdfe6f64f025e80f74bf33c58afb
#
_entry.id   8ccbbdfe6f64f025e80f74bf33c58afb
#
_cell.length_a   1.000
_cell.length_b   1.000
_cell.length_c   1.000
_cell.angle_alpha   90.00
_cell.angle_beta   90.00
_cell.angle_gamma   90.00
#
_symmetry.space_group_name_H-M   'P 1'
#
loop_
_entity.id
_entity.type
_entity.pdbx_description
1 polymer ?
#
loop_
_entity_poly.entity_id
_entity_poly.type
_entity_poly.pdbx_seq_one_letter_code
_entity_poly.pdbx_strand_id
1 'polypeptide(L)'
;MDVRAEIDRRAKIIDEAIERYIPLKPPLELYKACRHYLVAGGKRLRPCLALLTCGLVGGEENEAVPYAVAIEMIHNFTLIHDDIMDKDSLRRGVPTVHTI
;
A
#
# COMPACT_ATOMS: atom_id res chain seq x y z
N MET A 1 18.39 -17.28 -7.19
CA MET A 1 17.59 -16.11 -6.73
C MET A 1 16.60 -16.55 -5.68
N ASP A 2 16.55 -15.86 -4.57
CA ASP A 2 15.52 -16.07 -3.55
C ASP A 2 14.36 -15.08 -3.84
N VAL A 3 13.26 -15.60 -4.35
CA VAL A 3 12.09 -14.80 -4.73
C VAL A 3 11.54 -14.05 -3.51
N ARG A 4 11.48 -14.71 -2.36
CA ARG A 4 10.96 -14.10 -1.15
C ARG A 4 11.82 -12.91 -0.70
N ALA A 5 13.13 -13.06 -0.75
CA ALA A 5 14.06 -11.98 -0.39
C ALA A 5 13.90 -10.78 -1.34
N GLU A 6 13.68 -11.04 -2.63
CA GLU A 6 13.47 -9.98 -3.62
C GLU A 6 12.16 -9.23 -3.35
N ILE A 7 11.10 -9.95 -2.99
CA ILE A 7 9.82 -9.33 -2.65
C ILE A 7 9.94 -8.54 -1.35
N ASP A 8 10.58 -9.12 -0.33
CA ASP A 8 10.72 -8.47 0.99
C ASP A 8 11.52 -7.18 0.89
N ARG A 9 12.59 -7.18 0.09
CA ARG A 9 13.41 -5.97 -0.13
C ARG A 9 12.58 -4.84 -0.75
N ARG A 10 11.80 -5.17 -1.77
CA ARG A 10 10.98 -4.18 -2.45
C ARG A 10 9.80 -3.73 -1.60
N ALA A 11 9.21 -4.65 -0.84
CA ALA A 11 8.13 -4.30 0.09
C ALA A 11 8.60 -3.27 1.12
N LYS A 12 9.84 -3.42 1.60
CA LYS A 12 10.43 -2.46 2.54
C LYS A 12 10.61 -1.09 1.91
N ILE A 13 11.04 -1.02 0.66
CA ILE A 13 11.16 0.23 -0.08
C ILE A 13 9.80 0.90 -0.19
N ILE A 14 8.76 0.14 -0.50
CA ILE A 14 7.39 0.66 -0.61
C ILE A 14 6.88 1.14 0.75
N ASP A 15 7.12 0.39 1.83
CA ASP A 15 6.69 0.79 3.17
C ASP A 15 7.34 2.12 3.59
N GLU A 16 8.62 2.30 3.31
CA GLU A 16 9.31 3.56 3.57
C GLU A 16 8.75 4.70 2.72
N ALA A 17 8.41 4.43 1.47
CA ALA A 17 7.82 5.42 0.58
C ALA A 17 6.42 5.82 1.04
N ILE A 18 5.61 4.88 1.53
CA ILE A 18 4.29 5.17 2.10
C ILE A 18 4.42 6.16 3.25
N GLU A 19 5.37 5.94 4.16
CA GLU A 19 5.60 6.87 5.26
C GLU A 19 5.98 8.27 4.77
N ARG A 20 6.70 8.36 3.67
CA ARG A 20 7.13 9.63 3.09
C ARG A 20 6.01 10.35 2.34
N TYR A 21 5.21 9.62 1.56
CA TYR A 21 4.16 10.21 0.71
C TYR A 21 2.83 10.41 1.43
N ILE A 22 2.56 9.62 2.48
CA ILE A 22 1.30 9.66 3.21
C ILE A 22 1.60 9.81 4.70
N PRO A 23 2.18 10.96 5.13
CA PRO A 23 2.52 11.17 6.53
C PRO A 23 1.27 11.47 7.36
N LEU A 24 1.39 11.33 8.68
CA LEU A 24 0.35 11.80 9.60
C LEU A 24 0.51 13.30 9.76
N LYS A 25 -0.45 14.07 9.24
CA LYS A 25 -0.48 15.53 9.37
C LYS A 25 -1.93 16.00 9.31
N PRO A 26 -2.22 17.27 9.70
CA PRO A 26 -3.58 17.79 9.63
C PRO A 26 -4.10 17.85 8.19
N PRO A 27 -5.37 17.53 7.93
CA PRO A 27 -6.34 17.02 8.92
C PRO A 27 -6.06 15.55 9.28
N LEU A 28 -5.86 15.28 10.58
CA LEU A 28 -5.43 13.96 11.04
C LEU A 28 -6.40 12.84 10.71
N GLU A 29 -7.71 13.10 10.81
CA GLU A 29 -8.71 12.07 10.52
C GLU A 29 -8.61 11.57 9.08
N LEU A 30 -8.38 12.48 8.13
CA LEU A 30 -8.22 12.12 6.73
C LEU A 30 -6.97 11.26 6.53
N TYR A 31 -5.84 11.68 7.05
CA TYR A 31 -4.59 10.94 6.87
C TYR A 31 -4.61 9.60 7.60
N LYS A 32 -5.25 9.53 8.77
CA LYS A 32 -5.43 8.25 9.47
C LYS A 32 -6.27 7.29 8.65
N ALA A 33 -7.36 7.76 8.05
CA ALA A 33 -8.20 6.91 7.21
C ALA A 33 -7.42 6.40 5.98
N CYS A 34 -6.66 7.28 5.33
CA CYS A 34 -5.83 6.90 4.17
C CYS A 34 -4.79 5.84 4.54
N ARG A 35 -4.24 5.91 5.75
CA ARG A 35 -3.18 5.01 6.19
C ARG A 35 -3.66 3.74 6.87
N HIS A 36 -4.93 3.67 7.24
CA HIS A 36 -5.44 2.63 8.13
C HIS A 36 -5.03 1.22 7.71
N TYR A 37 -5.34 0.80 6.47
CA TYR A 37 -4.98 -0.52 5.99
C TYR A 37 -3.52 -0.61 5.58
N LEU A 38 -2.91 0.49 5.16
CA LEU A 38 -1.51 0.51 4.76
C LEU A 38 -0.60 0.17 5.95
N VAL A 39 -0.88 0.78 7.13
CA VAL A 39 -0.07 0.50 8.31
C VAL A 39 -0.41 -0.83 8.98
N ALA A 40 -1.59 -1.38 8.71
CA ALA A 40 -1.95 -2.71 9.20
C ALA A 40 -1.13 -3.81 8.54
N GLY A 41 -0.41 -3.47 7.46
CA GLY A 41 0.45 -4.39 6.77
C GLY A 41 -0.19 -5.01 5.55
N GLY A 42 0.57 -5.87 4.90
CA GLY A 42 0.16 -6.54 3.68
C GLY A 42 1.38 -7.03 2.95
N LYS A 43 1.18 -7.83 1.91
CA LYS A 43 2.29 -8.44 1.17
C LYS A 43 2.95 -7.48 0.17
N ARG A 44 2.28 -6.38 -0.16
CA ARG A 44 2.77 -5.39 -1.13
C ARG A 44 3.09 -5.98 -2.50
N LEU A 45 2.35 -7.04 -2.91
CA LEU A 45 2.63 -7.73 -4.17
C LEU A 45 2.45 -6.83 -5.39
N ARG A 46 1.38 -6.04 -5.44
CA ARG A 46 1.12 -5.18 -6.59
C ARG A 46 2.21 -4.13 -6.81
N PRO A 47 2.61 -3.36 -5.78
CA PRO A 47 3.71 -2.41 -5.98
C PRO A 47 5.05 -3.10 -6.24
N CYS A 48 5.30 -4.26 -5.64
CA CYS A 48 6.53 -5.02 -5.94
C CYS A 48 6.57 -5.46 -7.39
N LEU A 49 5.45 -5.92 -7.94
CA LEU A 49 5.37 -6.28 -9.36
C LEU A 49 5.60 -5.08 -10.26
N ALA A 50 5.12 -3.90 -9.87
CA ALA A 50 5.36 -2.68 -10.62
C ALA A 50 6.85 -2.36 -10.69
N LEU A 51 7.57 -2.46 -9.57
CA LEU A 51 9.01 -2.21 -9.53
C LEU A 51 9.77 -3.23 -10.36
N LEU A 52 9.43 -4.52 -10.23
CA LEU A 52 10.08 -5.59 -10.99
C LEU A 52 9.86 -5.42 -12.49
N THR A 53 8.64 -5.09 -12.91
CA THR A 53 8.32 -4.89 -14.33
C THR A 53 9.12 -3.72 -14.89
N CYS A 54 9.22 -2.63 -14.14
CA CYS A 54 10.01 -1.48 -14.54
C CYS A 54 11.47 -1.88 -14.79
N GLY A 55 12.06 -2.65 -13.87
CA GLY A 55 13.43 -3.13 -14.03
C GLY A 55 13.61 -4.04 -15.23
N LEU A 56 12.64 -4.92 -15.49
CA LEU A 56 12.69 -5.86 -16.60
C LEU A 56 12.70 -5.19 -17.97
N VAL A 57 12.04 -4.05 -18.10
CA VAL A 57 12.00 -3.30 -19.36
C VAL A 57 13.10 -2.25 -19.47
N GLY A 58 14.07 -2.27 -18.56
CA GLY A 58 15.25 -1.41 -18.62
C GLY A 58 15.12 -0.08 -17.88
N GLY A 59 14.07 0.10 -17.12
CA GLY A 59 13.87 1.31 -16.32
C GLY A 59 14.55 1.24 -14.95
N GLU A 60 14.61 2.38 -14.28
CA GLU A 60 15.11 2.48 -12.91
C GLU A 60 13.95 2.23 -11.93
N GLU A 61 14.07 1.22 -11.07
CA GLU A 61 13.01 0.89 -10.11
C GLU A 61 12.65 2.07 -9.21
N ASN A 62 13.63 2.86 -8.79
CA ASN A 62 13.38 4.02 -7.92
C ASN A 62 12.45 5.05 -8.56
N GLU A 63 12.48 5.18 -9.87
CA GLU A 63 11.58 6.09 -10.58
C GLU A 63 10.14 5.59 -10.59
N ALA A 64 9.94 4.28 -10.45
CA ALA A 64 8.61 3.68 -10.41
C ALA A 64 7.98 3.72 -9.02
N VAL A 65 8.72 4.03 -7.96
CA VAL A 65 8.22 4.00 -6.58
C VAL A 65 6.97 4.87 -6.37
N PRO A 66 6.91 6.14 -6.83
CA PRO A 66 5.69 6.93 -6.66
C PRO A 66 4.47 6.29 -7.33
N TYR A 67 4.65 5.70 -8.50
CA TYR A 67 3.56 5.03 -9.21
C TYR A 67 3.15 3.75 -8.50
N ALA A 68 4.11 3.00 -7.96
CA ALA A 68 3.84 1.80 -7.18
C ALA A 68 3.04 2.12 -5.92
N VAL A 69 3.39 3.20 -5.23
CA VAL A 69 2.62 3.68 -4.07
C VAL A 69 1.20 4.06 -4.49
N ALA A 70 1.05 4.74 -5.62
CA ALA A 70 -0.27 5.12 -6.14
C ALA A 70 -1.12 3.88 -6.42
N ILE A 71 -0.55 2.82 -7.00
CA ILE A 71 -1.24 1.54 -7.24
C ILE A 71 -1.72 0.94 -5.92
N GLU A 72 -0.87 0.93 -4.89
CA GLU A 72 -1.25 0.41 -3.58
C GLU A 72 -2.37 1.24 -2.96
N MET A 73 -2.34 2.56 -3.12
CA MET A 73 -3.40 3.44 -2.64
C MET A 73 -4.74 3.17 -3.34
N ILE A 74 -4.71 2.99 -4.67
CA ILE A 74 -5.93 2.66 -5.42
C ILE A 74 -6.49 1.33 -4.93
N HIS A 75 -5.64 0.33 -4.73
CA HIS A 75 -6.06 -0.96 -4.17
C HIS A 75 -6.68 -0.77 -2.78
N ASN A 76 -6.06 0.06 -1.95
CA ASN A 76 -6.55 0.36 -0.62
C ASN A 76 -7.95 1.01 -0.65
N PHE A 77 -8.19 1.93 -1.58
CA PHE A 77 -9.50 2.55 -1.75
C PHE A 77 -10.57 1.53 -2.17
N THR A 78 -10.21 0.58 -3.03
CA THR A 78 -11.16 -0.48 -3.41
C THR A 78 -11.53 -1.34 -2.22
N LEU A 79 -10.58 -1.64 -1.34
CA LEU A 79 -10.85 -2.40 -0.11
C LEU A 79 -11.79 -1.64 0.83
N ILE A 80 -11.56 -0.34 1.01
CA ILE A 80 -12.42 0.50 1.84
C ILE A 80 -13.83 0.54 1.27
N HIS A 81 -13.95 0.73 -0.03
CA HIS A 81 -15.24 0.78 -0.72
C HIS A 81 -16.01 -0.53 -0.55
N ASP A 82 -15.33 -1.67 -0.76
CA ASP A 82 -15.93 -2.98 -0.61
C ASP A 82 -16.42 -3.22 0.82
N ASP A 83 -15.65 -2.81 1.83
CA ASP A 83 -16.04 -2.96 3.23
C ASP A 83 -17.31 -2.17 3.54
N ILE A 84 -17.45 -0.96 3.01
CA ILE A 84 -18.65 -0.15 3.19
C ILE A 84 -19.84 -0.80 2.49
N MET A 85 -19.67 -1.24 1.24
CA MET A 85 -20.75 -1.87 0.47
C MET A 85 -21.21 -3.18 1.08
N ASP A 86 -20.28 -3.99 1.61
CA ASP A 86 -20.56 -5.29 2.21
C ASP A 86 -20.91 -5.18 3.70
N LYS A 87 -20.80 -3.99 4.30
CA LYS A 87 -21.04 -3.73 5.71
C LYS A 87 -20.15 -4.56 6.61
N ASP A 88 -18.92 -4.82 6.18
CA ASP A 88 -17.95 -5.57 6.99
C ASP A 88 -17.45 -4.69 8.14
N SER A 89 -17.21 -5.33 9.29
CA SER A 89 -16.66 -4.63 10.46
C SER A 89 -15.17 -4.91 10.67
N LEU A 90 -14.64 -5.98 10.08
CA LEU A 90 -13.24 -6.37 10.21
C LEU A 90 -12.64 -6.69 8.84
N ARG A 91 -11.37 -6.36 8.66
CA ARG A 91 -10.56 -6.75 7.52
C ARG A 91 -9.17 -7.11 7.99
N ARG A 92 -8.73 -8.35 7.71
CA ARG A 92 -7.41 -8.84 8.14
C ARG A 92 -7.21 -8.69 9.66
N GLY A 93 -8.30 -8.87 10.42
CA GLY A 93 -8.26 -8.79 11.87
C GLY A 93 -8.26 -7.37 12.45
N VAL A 94 -8.34 -6.34 11.62
CA VAL A 94 -8.43 -4.95 12.09
C VAL A 94 -9.80 -4.37 11.76
N PRO A 95 -10.27 -3.38 12.54
CA PRO A 95 -11.54 -2.71 12.24
C PRO A 95 -11.52 -2.06 10.87
N THR A 96 -12.64 -2.08 10.17
CA THR A 96 -12.76 -1.42 8.87
C THR A 96 -12.80 0.09 9.05
N VAL A 97 -12.38 0.83 8.00
CA VAL A 97 -12.21 2.29 8.08
C VAL A 97 -13.51 2.98 8.51
N HIS A 98 -14.65 2.56 7.97
CA HIS A 98 -15.93 3.23 8.27
C HIS A 98 -16.46 2.95 9.68
N THR A 99 -15.84 2.03 10.43
CA THR A 99 -16.27 1.72 11.81
C THR A 99 -15.46 2.46 12.87
N ILE A 100 -14.45 3.21 12.48
CA ILE A 100 -13.61 3.96 13.42
C ILE A 100 -13.90 5.46 13.43
#